data_2baba6c4b9f3d33a08804648e5d9404d
#
_entry.id   2baba6c4b9f3d33a08804648e5d9404d
#
_cell.length_a   1.000
_cell.length_b   1.000
_cell.length_c   1.000
_cell.angle_alpha   90.00
_cell.angle_beta   90.00
_cell.angle_gamma   90.00
#
_symmetry.space_group_name_H-M   'P 1'
#
loop_
_entity.id
_entity.type
_entity.pdbx_description
1 polymer ?
#
loop_
_entity_poly.entity_id
_entity_poly.type
_entity_poly.pdbx_seq_one_letter_code
_entity_poly.pdbx_strand_id
1 'polypeptide(L)'
;SAYNKCVKEMASDYSIEEPTWQSLMMLSEKYTLAIYGMNSVLVSNHKDHLDKDGNKLIDAERKMVINRKQIPDYCENVIYLSLCHHPPECWNNDNLEAFMDSRVRIQLYGHKHIQHIEVNDKRVRIGSGALHPERGWEWNPRYNWLEIWIEEDTLFVKIYPRVFEDTNGIFISDVKSCDMDKEYRLIEMQLSDNANEKAKRKSEILEQREVRSTDIITKEIIYRFSILSDSDKKRLLRSFRKIDYTIEQDLYILLQQLRNNNLEMDFLNAMKK
;
A
#
# COMPACT_ATOMS: atom_id res chain seq x y z
N SER A 1 1.18 -12.68 20.28
CA SER A 1 1.97 -11.50 20.71
C SER A 1 1.11 -10.57 21.57
N ALA A 2 1.73 -9.64 22.32
CA ALA A 2 1.02 -8.62 23.09
C ALA A 2 0.13 -7.74 22.19
N TYR A 3 0.59 -7.47 20.97
CA TYR A 3 -0.15 -6.75 19.96
C TYR A 3 -1.46 -7.46 19.56
N ASN A 4 -1.40 -8.75 19.23
CA ASN A 4 -2.61 -9.53 18.87
C ASN A 4 -3.62 -9.60 20.01
N LYS A 5 -3.16 -9.62 21.26
CA LYS A 5 -4.06 -9.57 22.42
C LYS A 5 -4.78 -8.23 22.51
N CYS A 6 -4.04 -7.13 22.38
CA CYS A 6 -4.60 -5.78 22.38
C CYS A 6 -5.62 -5.58 21.25
N VAL A 7 -5.31 -6.01 20.03
CA VAL A 7 -6.20 -5.92 18.88
C VAL A 7 -7.50 -6.70 19.08
N LYS A 8 -7.45 -7.91 19.65
CA LYS A 8 -8.64 -8.68 20.01
C LYS A 8 -9.48 -8.01 21.09
N GLU A 9 -8.83 -7.40 22.09
CA GLU A 9 -9.52 -6.65 23.16
C GLU A 9 -10.23 -5.40 22.61
N MET A 10 -9.73 -4.83 21.50
CA MET A 10 -10.36 -3.70 20.81
C MET A 10 -11.44 -4.12 19.80
N ALA A 11 -11.85 -5.38 19.78
CA ALA A 11 -12.83 -5.96 18.86
C ALA A 11 -12.49 -5.71 17.37
N SER A 12 -11.22 -5.78 17.04
CA SER A 12 -10.72 -5.62 15.65
C SER A 12 -10.45 -6.97 15.03
N ASP A 13 -10.90 -7.17 13.80
CA ASP A 13 -10.63 -8.39 13.00
C ASP A 13 -9.18 -8.44 12.46
N TYR A 14 -8.37 -7.48 12.86
CA TYR A 14 -6.99 -7.32 12.42
C TYR A 14 -6.04 -8.27 13.17
N SER A 15 -5.18 -8.97 12.43
CA SER A 15 -4.12 -9.82 12.99
C SER A 15 -2.79 -9.65 12.25
N ILE A 16 -1.70 -10.23 12.78
CA ILE A 16 -0.41 -10.27 12.06
C ILE A 16 -0.51 -11.17 10.82
N GLU A 17 -1.30 -12.22 10.89
CA GLU A 17 -1.56 -13.16 9.80
C GLU A 17 -2.43 -12.52 8.72
N GLU A 18 -3.38 -11.67 9.13
CA GLU A 18 -4.26 -10.90 8.25
C GLU A 18 -4.08 -9.40 8.51
N PRO A 19 -3.04 -8.79 7.91
CA PRO A 19 -2.67 -7.40 8.21
C PRO A 19 -3.57 -6.36 7.54
N THR A 20 -4.66 -6.77 6.92
CA THR A 20 -5.64 -5.91 6.27
C THR A 20 -7.04 -6.24 6.76
N TRP A 21 -7.91 -5.27 6.74
CA TRP A 21 -9.34 -5.44 6.98
C TRP A 21 -10.13 -4.80 5.84
N GLN A 22 -11.35 -5.25 5.65
CA GLN A 22 -12.23 -4.74 4.61
C GLN A 22 -13.66 -4.61 5.11
N SER A 23 -14.34 -3.55 4.68
CA SER A 23 -15.77 -3.34 4.85
C SER A 23 -16.40 -3.03 3.51
N LEU A 24 -17.57 -3.57 3.25
CA LEU A 24 -18.30 -3.40 2.00
C LEU A 24 -19.54 -2.54 2.21
N MET A 25 -19.78 -1.62 1.31
CA MET A 25 -20.97 -0.76 1.30
C MET A 25 -21.52 -0.66 -0.13
N MET A 26 -22.81 -0.87 -0.31
CA MET A 26 -23.45 -0.63 -1.60
C MET A 26 -23.57 0.86 -1.87
N LEU A 27 -23.07 1.33 -3.01
CA LEU A 27 -23.24 2.69 -3.50
C LEU A 27 -24.43 2.79 -4.47
N SER A 28 -24.72 1.70 -5.21
CA SER A 28 -25.86 1.55 -6.09
C SER A 28 -26.14 0.07 -6.31
N GLU A 29 -27.19 -0.26 -7.08
CA GLU A 29 -27.46 -1.65 -7.49
C GLU A 29 -26.30 -2.30 -8.26
N LYS A 30 -25.49 -1.49 -8.97
CA LYS A 30 -24.37 -1.96 -9.81
C LYS A 30 -23.03 -1.91 -9.07
N TYR A 31 -22.82 -0.95 -8.18
CA TYR A 31 -21.50 -0.65 -7.63
C TYR A 31 -21.41 -0.82 -6.12
N THR A 32 -20.32 -1.46 -5.67
CA THR A 32 -19.97 -1.62 -4.26
C THR A 32 -18.71 -0.84 -3.93
N LEU A 33 -18.72 -0.08 -2.85
CA LEU A 33 -17.52 0.50 -2.24
C LEU A 33 -16.89 -0.52 -1.29
N ALA A 34 -15.64 -0.84 -1.54
CA ALA A 34 -14.82 -1.64 -0.64
C ALA A 34 -13.83 -0.72 0.08
N ILE A 35 -14.10 -0.46 1.36
CA ILE A 35 -13.19 0.28 2.24
C ILE A 35 -12.23 -0.72 2.86
N TYR A 36 -10.91 -0.53 2.70
CA TYR A 36 -9.93 -1.44 3.28
C TYR A 36 -8.76 -0.71 3.93
N GLY A 37 -8.28 -1.28 5.04
CA GLY A 37 -7.13 -0.79 5.77
C GLY A 37 -5.87 -1.55 5.39
N MET A 38 -4.79 -0.79 5.12
CA MET A 38 -3.46 -1.32 4.84
C MET A 38 -2.56 -1.17 6.05
N ASN A 39 -1.67 -2.13 6.25
CA ASN A 39 -0.65 -2.06 7.29
C ASN A 39 0.67 -1.58 6.71
N SER A 40 1.05 -0.37 7.05
CA SER A 40 2.34 0.24 6.69
C SER A 40 3.32 0.32 7.88
N VAL A 41 2.94 -0.22 9.05
CA VAL A 41 3.73 -0.05 10.29
C VAL A 41 4.47 -1.32 10.72
N LEU A 42 4.59 -2.32 9.86
CA LEU A 42 5.26 -3.59 10.17
C LEU A 42 6.72 -3.43 10.63
N VAL A 43 7.41 -2.43 10.08
CA VAL A 43 8.81 -2.09 10.40
C VAL A 43 8.93 -0.69 11.01
N SER A 44 7.81 -0.03 11.30
CA SER A 44 7.78 1.33 11.83
C SER A 44 8.27 1.38 13.27
N ASN A 45 8.97 2.45 13.62
CA ASN A 45 9.42 2.75 14.97
C ASN A 45 9.46 4.26 15.21
N HIS A 46 9.70 4.67 16.46
CA HIS A 46 9.69 6.09 16.86
C HIS A 46 10.81 6.96 16.23
N LYS A 47 11.74 6.36 15.46
CA LYS A 47 12.83 7.06 14.77
C LYS A 47 12.63 7.14 13.26
N ASP A 48 11.49 6.73 12.73
CA ASP A 48 11.24 6.71 11.28
C ASP A 48 11.28 8.09 10.63
N HIS A 49 11.11 9.14 11.43
CA HIS A 49 11.20 10.55 11.04
C HIS A 49 12.58 11.17 11.23
N LEU A 50 13.57 10.38 11.64
CA LEU A 50 14.93 10.83 11.89
C LEU A 50 15.91 10.17 10.92
N ASP A 51 16.94 10.91 10.50
CA ASP A 51 18.09 10.36 9.81
C ASP A 51 19.02 9.60 10.79
N LYS A 52 20.16 9.09 10.28
CA LYS A 52 21.15 8.36 11.09
C LYS A 52 21.79 9.24 12.17
N ASP A 53 21.79 10.55 11.95
CA ASP A 53 22.41 11.56 12.83
C ASP A 53 21.38 12.15 13.81
N GLY A 54 20.12 11.73 13.73
CA GLY A 54 19.04 12.17 14.60
C GLY A 54 18.36 13.48 14.16
N ASN A 55 18.58 13.94 12.93
CA ASN A 55 17.90 15.10 12.38
C ASN A 55 16.56 14.69 11.78
N LYS A 56 15.57 15.61 11.77
CA LYS A 56 14.29 15.36 11.08
C LYS A 56 14.54 15.16 9.59
N LEU A 57 14.07 14.05 9.05
CA LEU A 57 14.02 13.82 7.61
C LEU A 57 12.96 14.73 7.01
N ILE A 58 13.35 15.52 6.01
CA ILE A 58 12.41 16.34 5.21
C ILE A 58 11.57 15.43 4.32
N ASP A 59 12.18 14.37 3.79
CA ASP A 59 11.51 13.28 3.09
C ASP A 59 11.85 11.98 3.82
N ALA A 60 10.83 11.25 4.26
CA ALA A 60 11.05 9.93 4.86
C ALA A 60 11.84 9.07 3.86
N GLU A 61 13.04 8.64 4.23
CA GLU A 61 13.72 7.60 3.48
C GLU A 61 12.73 6.47 3.28
N ARG A 62 12.61 5.94 2.07
CA ARG A 62 11.71 4.86 1.69
C ARG A 62 12.01 3.58 2.50
N LYS A 63 11.45 3.48 3.69
CA LYS A 63 11.72 2.42 4.65
C LYS A 63 10.51 1.53 4.92
N MET A 64 9.31 2.03 4.65
CA MET A 64 8.09 1.29 4.99
C MET A 64 7.86 0.15 4.03
N VAL A 65 7.69 -1.04 4.58
CA VAL A 65 7.45 -2.25 3.80
C VAL A 65 5.96 -2.47 3.67
N ILE A 66 5.46 -2.33 2.44
CA ILE A 66 4.10 -2.71 2.07
C ILE A 66 4.16 -3.99 1.26
N ASN A 67 3.42 -5.01 1.69
CA ASN A 67 3.26 -6.21 0.89
C ASN A 67 2.23 -5.95 -0.22
N ARG A 68 2.59 -6.31 -1.46
CA ARG A 68 1.68 -6.22 -2.61
C ARG A 68 0.33 -6.91 -2.39
N LYS A 69 0.30 -7.97 -1.60
CA LYS A 69 -0.94 -8.67 -1.22
C LYS A 69 -1.95 -7.80 -0.47
N GLN A 70 -1.50 -6.66 0.07
CA GLN A 70 -2.38 -5.69 0.71
C GLN A 70 -3.15 -4.84 -0.29
N ILE A 71 -2.76 -4.83 -1.56
CA ILE A 71 -3.50 -4.11 -2.61
C ILE A 71 -4.46 -5.10 -3.26
N PRO A 72 -5.77 -4.79 -3.31
CA PRO A 72 -6.77 -5.71 -3.82
C PRO A 72 -6.56 -6.00 -5.30
N ASP A 73 -6.99 -7.18 -5.72
CA ASP A 73 -7.11 -7.49 -7.14
C ASP A 73 -8.29 -6.73 -7.75
N TYR A 74 -8.23 -6.50 -9.04
CA TYR A 74 -9.35 -5.90 -9.76
C TYR A 74 -10.61 -6.77 -9.62
N CYS A 75 -11.71 -6.14 -9.24
CA CYS A 75 -13.03 -6.75 -9.23
C CYS A 75 -13.98 -5.81 -9.99
N GLU A 76 -14.74 -6.37 -10.91
CA GLU A 76 -15.71 -5.59 -11.69
C GLU A 76 -16.76 -4.99 -10.75
N ASN A 77 -17.16 -3.73 -11.00
CA ASN A 77 -18.14 -2.99 -10.20
C ASN A 77 -17.77 -2.78 -8.72
N VAL A 78 -16.53 -3.02 -8.35
CA VAL A 78 -16.02 -2.70 -7.02
C VAL A 78 -15.10 -1.48 -7.09
N ILE A 79 -15.43 -0.47 -6.30
CA ILE A 79 -14.64 0.73 -6.12
C ILE A 79 -13.87 0.58 -4.80
N TYR A 80 -12.54 0.66 -4.87
CA TYR A 80 -11.71 0.55 -3.69
C TYR A 80 -11.38 1.92 -3.10
N LEU A 81 -11.58 2.04 -1.77
CA LEU A 81 -11.08 3.11 -0.92
C LEU A 81 -10.07 2.52 0.05
N SER A 82 -8.85 3.01 0.03
CA SER A 82 -7.80 2.58 0.95
C SER A 82 -7.56 3.55 2.09
N LEU A 83 -7.26 2.99 3.25
CA LEU A 83 -6.76 3.70 4.42
C LEU A 83 -5.36 3.18 4.72
N CYS A 84 -4.35 4.04 4.66
CA CYS A 84 -2.97 3.70 4.96
C CYS A 84 -2.31 4.84 5.75
N HIS A 85 -1.52 4.51 6.80
CA HIS A 85 -0.86 5.56 7.56
C HIS A 85 0.26 6.23 6.75
N HIS A 86 1.20 5.46 6.20
CA HIS A 86 2.31 6.00 5.44
C HIS A 86 1.95 6.12 3.96
N PRO A 87 2.14 7.30 3.34
CA PRO A 87 1.91 7.50 1.92
C PRO A 87 2.98 6.83 1.04
N PRO A 88 2.75 6.68 -0.28
CA PRO A 88 3.62 5.94 -1.19
C PRO A 88 5.08 6.39 -1.21
N GLU A 89 5.36 7.65 -1.01
CA GLU A 89 6.73 8.18 -0.93
C GLU A 89 7.54 7.62 0.25
N CYS A 90 6.86 7.04 1.26
CA CYS A 90 7.52 6.35 2.36
C CYS A 90 7.77 4.86 2.07
N TRP A 91 7.25 4.31 0.97
CA TRP A 91 7.32 2.88 0.70
C TRP A 91 8.63 2.47 0.04
N ASN A 92 9.15 1.31 0.42
CA ASN A 92 10.38 0.73 -0.12
C ASN A 92 10.16 -0.01 -1.46
N ASN A 93 9.22 0.43 -2.29
CA ASN A 93 8.94 -0.22 -3.57
C ASN A 93 8.30 0.76 -4.57
N ASP A 94 9.09 1.19 -5.55
CA ASP A 94 8.67 2.16 -6.56
C ASP A 94 7.51 1.70 -7.46
N ASN A 95 7.39 0.40 -7.71
CA ASN A 95 6.36 -0.14 -8.59
C ASN A 95 5.00 -0.29 -7.87
N LEU A 96 5.00 -0.26 -6.54
CA LEU A 96 3.79 -0.50 -5.76
C LEU A 96 2.81 0.66 -5.84
N GLU A 97 3.32 1.89 -5.95
CA GLU A 97 2.49 3.09 -6.12
C GLU A 97 1.70 3.04 -7.43
N ALA A 98 2.37 2.77 -8.56
CA ALA A 98 1.70 2.66 -9.85
C ALA A 98 0.65 1.53 -9.87
N PHE A 99 0.95 0.42 -9.18
CA PHE A 99 0.01 -0.67 -9.02
C PHE A 99 -1.20 -0.27 -8.17
N MET A 100 -0.98 0.46 -7.07
CA MET A 100 -2.03 1.02 -6.22
C MET A 100 -2.92 1.97 -7.03
N ASP A 101 -2.33 2.89 -7.79
CA ASP A 101 -3.04 3.86 -8.62
C ASP A 101 -3.91 3.22 -9.70
N SER A 102 -3.52 2.04 -10.20
CA SER A 102 -4.30 1.28 -11.17
C SER A 102 -5.52 0.56 -10.59
N ARG A 103 -5.62 0.43 -9.25
CA ARG A 103 -6.64 -0.38 -8.57
C ARG A 103 -7.56 0.43 -7.68
N VAL A 104 -7.03 1.46 -7.02
CA VAL A 104 -7.68 2.14 -5.91
C VAL A 104 -8.02 3.56 -6.30
N ARG A 105 -9.31 3.84 -6.42
CA ARG A 105 -9.83 5.15 -6.85
C ARG A 105 -9.71 6.22 -5.78
N ILE A 106 -9.84 5.84 -4.51
CA ILE A 106 -9.81 6.78 -3.38
C ILE A 106 -8.75 6.30 -2.40
N GLN A 107 -7.71 7.12 -2.16
CA GLN A 107 -6.57 6.76 -1.34
C GLN A 107 -6.41 7.78 -0.21
N LEU A 108 -6.51 7.32 1.05
CA LEU A 108 -6.40 8.17 2.23
C LEU A 108 -5.12 7.84 2.99
N TYR A 109 -4.34 8.87 3.28
CA TYR A 109 -3.05 8.76 3.96
C TYR A 109 -2.96 9.71 5.15
N GLY A 110 -2.20 9.30 6.16
CA GLY A 110 -1.84 10.10 7.32
C GLY A 110 -0.37 10.50 7.31
N HIS A 111 0.31 10.32 8.44
CA HIS A 111 1.73 10.44 8.71
C HIS A 111 2.31 11.86 8.60
N LYS A 112 2.14 12.54 7.48
CA LYS A 112 2.75 13.86 7.23
C LYS A 112 2.07 15.00 7.98
N HIS A 113 0.88 14.78 8.50
CA HIS A 113 0.06 15.79 9.17
C HIS A 113 -0.24 17.03 8.30
N ILE A 114 -0.09 16.92 6.99
CA ILE A 114 -0.32 17.99 6.02
C ILE A 114 -1.55 17.62 5.18
N GLN A 115 -2.51 18.55 5.16
CA GLN A 115 -3.66 18.45 4.26
C GLN A 115 -3.20 18.61 2.82
N HIS A 116 -3.43 17.58 2.00
CA HIS A 116 -3.10 17.61 0.58
C HIS A 116 -4.10 16.77 -0.21
N ILE A 117 -4.56 17.29 -1.35
CA ILE A 117 -5.48 16.58 -2.24
C ILE A 117 -4.87 16.57 -3.63
N GLU A 118 -4.49 15.40 -4.10
CA GLU A 118 -3.97 15.15 -5.44
C GLU A 118 -5.01 14.38 -6.25
N VAL A 119 -5.29 14.85 -7.47
CA VAL A 119 -6.31 14.27 -8.37
C VAL A 119 -5.71 14.00 -9.73
N ASN A 120 -6.03 12.87 -10.30
CA ASN A 120 -5.85 12.58 -11.72
C ASN A 120 -7.11 11.89 -12.27
N ASP A 121 -7.12 11.55 -13.56
CA ASP A 121 -8.27 10.96 -14.25
C ASP A 121 -8.76 9.64 -13.63
N LYS A 122 -7.94 8.99 -12.82
CA LYS A 122 -8.20 7.64 -12.31
C LYS A 122 -8.37 7.55 -10.80
N ARG A 123 -7.82 8.51 -10.05
CA ARG A 123 -7.83 8.47 -8.59
C ARG A 123 -7.83 9.85 -7.94
N VAL A 124 -8.27 9.86 -6.70
CA VAL A 124 -7.99 10.92 -5.74
C VAL A 124 -7.14 10.38 -4.59
N ARG A 125 -6.09 11.12 -4.24
CA ARG A 125 -5.24 10.85 -3.09
C ARG A 125 -5.39 11.99 -2.09
N ILE A 126 -5.70 11.67 -0.83
CA ILE A 126 -5.92 12.63 0.23
C ILE A 126 -4.93 12.36 1.35
N GLY A 127 -3.98 13.26 1.53
CA GLY A 127 -3.18 13.35 2.74
C GLY A 127 -3.95 14.11 3.79
N SER A 128 -4.22 13.50 4.92
CA SER A 128 -4.97 14.14 6.00
C SER A 128 -4.04 14.92 6.94
N GLY A 129 -4.49 16.09 7.37
CA GLY A 129 -3.96 16.71 8.58
C GLY A 129 -4.25 15.83 9.81
N ALA A 130 -3.67 16.16 10.96
CA ALA A 130 -3.93 15.46 12.21
C ALA A 130 -4.85 16.27 13.10
N LEU A 131 -5.71 15.58 13.88
CA LEU A 131 -6.55 16.22 14.91
C LEU A 131 -5.76 16.57 16.16
N HIS A 132 -4.71 15.81 16.46
CA HIS A 132 -3.88 15.96 17.64
C HIS A 132 -2.41 15.97 17.25
N PRO A 133 -1.80 17.14 17.09
CA PRO A 133 -0.42 17.25 16.68
C PRO A 133 0.56 17.20 17.84
N GLU A 134 1.81 16.96 17.50
CA GLU A 134 2.91 17.47 18.30
C GLU A 134 2.83 19.00 18.35
N ARG A 135 3.00 19.59 19.53
CA ARG A 135 2.91 21.03 19.76
C ARG A 135 4.02 21.78 19.03
N GLY A 136 3.76 22.12 17.77
CA GLY A 136 4.62 22.96 16.92
C GLY A 136 3.89 24.23 16.49
N TRP A 137 4.61 25.31 16.25
CA TRP A 137 4.08 26.66 16.06
C TRP A 137 3.22 26.88 14.81
N GLU A 138 3.20 25.94 13.86
CA GLU A 138 2.53 26.13 12.55
C GLU A 138 1.40 25.15 12.28
N TRP A 139 0.89 24.50 13.32
CA TRP A 139 0.01 23.41 13.11
C TRP A 139 -1.41 23.65 13.67
N ASN A 140 -2.39 23.55 12.80
CA ASN A 140 -3.80 23.61 13.16
C ASN A 140 -4.45 22.22 12.96
N PRO A 141 -5.28 21.74 13.92
CA PRO A 141 -6.06 20.52 13.78
C PRO A 141 -6.82 20.50 12.45
N ARG A 142 -6.80 19.35 11.75
CA ARG A 142 -7.51 19.19 10.48
C ARG A 142 -8.12 17.81 10.36
N TYR A 143 -9.24 17.75 9.66
CA TYR A 143 -9.87 16.52 9.23
C TYR A 143 -10.59 16.72 7.90
N ASN A 144 -10.98 15.62 7.26
CA ASN A 144 -11.79 15.63 6.07
C ASN A 144 -13.09 14.87 6.34
N TRP A 145 -14.18 15.42 5.82
CA TRP A 145 -15.42 14.69 5.66
C TRP A 145 -15.59 14.36 4.18
N LEU A 146 -16.06 13.15 3.87
CA LEU A 146 -16.20 12.65 2.51
C LEU A 146 -17.65 12.23 2.24
N GLU A 147 -18.21 12.71 1.15
CA GLU A 147 -19.41 12.15 0.55
C GLU A 147 -19.02 11.44 -0.74
N ILE A 148 -19.49 10.20 -0.89
CA ILE A 148 -19.16 9.36 -2.04
C ILE A 148 -20.45 8.80 -2.60
N TRP A 149 -20.69 9.03 -3.89
CA TRP A 149 -21.86 8.50 -4.57
C TRP A 149 -21.59 8.25 -6.04
N ILE A 150 -22.53 7.62 -6.72
CA ILE A 150 -22.48 7.34 -8.15
C ILE A 150 -23.74 7.86 -8.80
N GLU A 151 -23.56 8.55 -9.93
CA GLU A 151 -24.61 8.90 -10.85
C GLU A 151 -24.25 8.32 -12.21
N GLU A 152 -25.14 7.52 -12.79
CA GLU A 152 -24.87 6.75 -14.01
C GLU A 152 -23.59 5.88 -13.84
N ASP A 153 -22.52 6.14 -14.60
CA ASP A 153 -21.22 5.48 -14.50
C ASP A 153 -20.12 6.45 -14.06
N THR A 154 -20.47 7.50 -13.32
CA THR A 154 -19.54 8.49 -12.77
C THR A 154 -19.48 8.39 -11.27
N LEU A 155 -18.29 8.22 -10.73
CA LEU A 155 -18.01 8.29 -9.30
C LEU A 155 -17.78 9.74 -8.90
N PHE A 156 -18.53 10.20 -7.93
CA PHE A 156 -18.37 11.51 -7.29
C PHE A 156 -17.75 11.35 -5.92
N VAL A 157 -16.73 12.14 -5.65
CA VAL A 157 -16.09 12.24 -4.33
C VAL A 157 -16.07 13.70 -3.94
N LYS A 158 -16.89 14.05 -2.96
CA LYS A 158 -16.97 15.41 -2.42
C LYS A 158 -16.26 15.46 -1.08
N ILE A 159 -15.23 16.28 -1.01
CA ILE A 159 -14.33 16.39 0.14
C ILE A 159 -14.63 17.72 0.83
N TYR A 160 -14.88 17.68 2.12
CA TYR A 160 -15.01 18.85 2.98
C TYR A 160 -13.79 18.95 3.90
N PRO A 161 -12.73 19.63 3.48
CA PRO A 161 -11.58 19.85 4.33
C PRO A 161 -11.94 20.81 5.46
N ARG A 162 -11.58 20.47 6.68
CA ARG A 162 -11.84 21.28 7.88
C ARG A 162 -10.54 21.58 8.60
N VAL A 163 -10.40 22.81 9.06
CA VAL A 163 -9.27 23.30 9.86
C VAL A 163 -9.80 23.94 11.13
N PHE A 164 -9.11 23.71 12.23
CA PHE A 164 -9.48 24.33 13.52
C PHE A 164 -9.07 25.79 13.52
N GLU A 165 -9.98 26.64 13.93
CA GLU A 165 -9.75 28.08 14.12
C GLU A 165 -9.67 28.38 15.63
N ASP A 166 -8.47 28.72 16.09
CA ASP A 166 -8.19 28.94 17.52
C ASP A 166 -9.01 30.09 18.11
N THR A 167 -9.31 31.12 17.32
CA THR A 167 -10.00 32.33 17.80
C THR A 167 -11.42 32.02 18.32
N ASN A 168 -12.13 31.16 17.60
CA ASN A 168 -13.51 30.79 17.94
C ASN A 168 -13.63 29.40 18.53
N GLY A 169 -12.56 28.60 18.53
CA GLY A 169 -12.54 27.24 19.02
C GLY A 169 -13.39 26.25 18.22
N ILE A 170 -13.56 26.47 16.92
CA ILE A 170 -14.41 25.67 16.04
C ILE A 170 -13.64 25.23 14.78
N PHE A 171 -14.16 24.19 14.12
CA PHE A 171 -13.68 23.78 12.82
C PHE A 171 -14.43 24.54 11.71
N ILE A 172 -13.67 25.18 10.82
CA ILE A 172 -14.14 25.91 9.65
C ILE A 172 -13.66 25.23 8.37
N SER A 173 -14.19 25.67 7.22
CA SER A 173 -13.70 25.20 5.92
C SER A 173 -12.26 25.60 5.68
N ASP A 174 -11.40 24.63 5.32
CA ASP A 174 -10.04 24.92 4.83
C ASP A 174 -10.13 25.36 3.36
N VAL A 175 -10.45 26.62 3.16
CA VAL A 175 -10.70 27.20 1.83
C VAL A 175 -9.55 27.03 0.85
N LYS A 176 -8.31 26.86 1.35
CA LYS A 176 -7.13 26.60 0.50
C LYS A 176 -7.16 25.22 -0.17
N SER A 177 -7.91 24.29 0.41
CA SER A 177 -8.09 22.92 -0.07
C SER A 177 -9.42 22.69 -0.77
N CYS A 178 -10.28 23.72 -0.86
CA CYS A 178 -11.59 23.69 -1.50
C CYS A 178 -11.55 24.19 -2.94
N ASP A 179 -12.62 23.95 -3.71
CA ASP A 179 -12.84 24.62 -4.98
C ASP A 179 -13.16 26.11 -4.74
N MET A 180 -12.91 26.94 -5.76
CA MET A 180 -13.15 28.39 -5.68
C MET A 180 -14.60 28.67 -5.25
N ASP A 181 -14.77 29.54 -4.28
CA ASP A 181 -16.05 29.98 -3.72
C ASP A 181 -16.95 28.86 -3.13
N LYS A 182 -16.32 27.71 -2.77
CA LYS A 182 -17.00 26.57 -2.14
C LYS A 182 -16.36 26.19 -0.80
N GLU A 183 -17.12 25.45 0.01
CA GLU A 183 -16.63 24.85 1.26
C GLU A 183 -16.21 23.40 1.11
N TYR A 184 -16.08 22.95 -0.12
CA TYR A 184 -15.73 21.57 -0.49
C TYR A 184 -14.90 21.54 -1.78
N ARG A 185 -14.30 20.39 -2.05
CA ARG A 185 -13.74 20.03 -3.35
C ARG A 185 -14.52 18.86 -3.94
N LEU A 186 -15.02 19.04 -5.17
CA LEU A 186 -15.75 17.99 -5.88
C LEU A 186 -14.85 17.35 -6.94
N ILE A 187 -14.82 16.02 -6.95
CA ILE A 187 -14.03 15.23 -7.90
C ILE A 187 -14.98 14.26 -8.60
N GLU A 188 -14.88 14.20 -9.92
CA GLU A 188 -15.67 13.36 -10.80
C GLU A 188 -14.73 12.41 -11.54
N MET A 189 -15.01 11.10 -11.50
CA MET A 189 -14.21 10.07 -12.14
C MET A 189 -15.10 9.11 -12.92
N GLN A 190 -14.85 8.96 -14.21
CA GLN A 190 -15.59 8.00 -15.05
C GLN A 190 -15.23 6.56 -14.66
N LEU A 191 -16.26 5.72 -14.54
CA LEU A 191 -16.11 4.30 -14.19
C LEU A 191 -16.22 3.40 -15.42
N SER A 192 -16.74 3.90 -16.53
CA SER A 192 -16.82 3.16 -17.79
C SER A 192 -15.41 2.93 -18.35
N ASP A 193 -14.97 1.69 -18.33
CA ASP A 193 -13.73 1.29 -18.99
C ASP A 193 -13.95 1.25 -20.50
N ASN A 194 -13.20 2.06 -21.25
CA ASN A 194 -13.08 1.87 -22.69
C ASN A 194 -12.54 0.45 -22.98
N ALA A 195 -13.01 -0.19 -24.06
CA ALA A 195 -12.62 -1.55 -24.43
C ALA A 195 -11.08 -1.74 -24.48
N ASN A 196 -10.34 -0.69 -24.86
CA ASN A 196 -8.88 -0.67 -24.86
C ASN A 196 -8.25 -0.74 -23.47
N GLU A 197 -8.88 -0.17 -22.43
CA GLU A 197 -8.42 -0.28 -21.05
C GLU A 197 -8.70 -1.67 -20.46
N LYS A 198 -9.84 -2.29 -20.81
CA LYS A 198 -10.13 -3.69 -20.42
C LYS A 198 -9.11 -4.67 -21.01
N ALA A 199 -8.72 -4.49 -22.27
CA ALA A 199 -7.70 -5.31 -22.91
C ALA A 199 -6.32 -5.12 -22.25
N LYS A 200 -5.93 -3.88 -21.96
CA LYS A 200 -4.68 -3.55 -21.26
C LYS A 200 -4.65 -4.12 -19.84
N ARG A 201 -5.73 -3.96 -19.07
CA ARG A 201 -5.84 -4.54 -17.72
C ARG A 201 -5.80 -6.06 -17.72
N LYS A 202 -6.39 -6.72 -18.74
CA LYS A 202 -6.34 -8.17 -18.88
C LYS A 202 -4.91 -8.68 -19.15
N SER A 203 -4.13 -7.97 -19.97
CA SER A 203 -2.72 -8.30 -20.19
C SER A 203 -1.88 -8.07 -18.92
N GLU A 204 -2.08 -6.96 -18.21
CA GLU A 204 -1.42 -6.67 -16.94
C GLU A 204 -1.75 -7.71 -15.85
N ILE A 205 -2.99 -8.22 -15.79
CA ILE A 205 -3.38 -9.30 -14.87
C ILE A 205 -2.68 -10.61 -15.23
N LEU A 206 -2.51 -10.93 -16.51
CA LEU A 206 -1.79 -12.12 -16.95
C LEU A 206 -0.30 -12.03 -16.59
N GLU A 207 0.36 -10.92 -16.92
CA GLU A 207 1.75 -10.66 -16.50
C GLU A 207 1.92 -10.74 -14.98
N GLN A 208 0.96 -10.21 -14.22
CA GLN A 208 0.98 -10.26 -12.76
C GLN A 208 0.75 -11.67 -12.19
N ARG A 209 0.01 -12.53 -12.87
CA ARG A 209 -0.11 -13.95 -12.46
C ARG A 209 1.20 -14.68 -12.65
N GLU A 210 1.94 -14.41 -13.71
CA GLU A 210 3.27 -14.96 -13.91
C GLU A 210 4.26 -14.43 -12.87
N VAL A 211 4.26 -13.12 -12.58
CA VAL A 211 5.07 -12.52 -11.51
C VAL A 211 4.70 -13.09 -10.14
N ARG A 212 3.41 -13.32 -9.85
CA ARG A 212 2.98 -13.94 -8.58
C ARG A 212 3.50 -15.38 -8.43
N SER A 213 3.47 -16.17 -9.50
CA SER A 213 4.00 -17.54 -9.42
C SER A 213 5.52 -17.51 -9.15
N THR A 214 6.24 -16.63 -9.83
CA THR A 214 7.68 -16.44 -9.61
C THR A 214 7.99 -15.93 -8.20
N ASP A 215 7.19 -14.99 -7.67
CA ASP A 215 7.36 -14.46 -6.31
C ASP A 215 7.12 -15.54 -5.23
N ILE A 216 6.14 -16.41 -5.42
CA ILE A 216 5.88 -17.55 -4.52
C ILE A 216 7.04 -18.53 -4.55
N ILE A 217 7.55 -18.88 -5.73
CA ILE A 217 8.69 -19.77 -5.91
C ILE A 217 9.93 -19.18 -5.23
N THR A 218 10.20 -17.91 -5.48
CA THR A 218 11.32 -17.17 -4.88
C THR A 218 11.26 -17.20 -3.35
N LYS A 219 10.11 -16.93 -2.75
CA LYS A 219 9.92 -16.97 -1.28
C LYS A 219 10.12 -18.37 -0.70
N GLU A 220 9.63 -19.38 -1.39
CA GLU A 220 9.77 -20.76 -0.96
C GLU A 220 11.26 -21.20 -1.05
N ILE A 221 11.97 -20.77 -2.08
CA ILE A 221 13.44 -20.99 -2.17
C ILE A 221 14.16 -20.33 -1.00
N ILE A 222 13.90 -19.06 -0.73
CA ILE A 222 14.51 -18.32 0.39
C ILE A 222 14.27 -19.06 1.70
N TYR A 223 13.03 -19.38 1.99
CA TYR A 223 12.66 -20.06 3.23
C TYR A 223 13.37 -21.41 3.37
N ARG A 224 13.22 -22.31 2.38
CA ARG A 224 13.82 -23.64 2.46
C ARG A 224 15.33 -23.63 2.50
N PHE A 225 15.96 -22.77 1.70
CA PHE A 225 17.42 -22.64 1.71
C PHE A 225 17.94 -22.10 3.03
N SER A 226 17.25 -21.12 3.65
CA SER A 226 17.68 -20.52 4.91
C SER A 226 17.71 -21.51 6.08
N ILE A 227 16.80 -22.49 6.11
CA ILE A 227 16.69 -23.48 7.18
C ILE A 227 17.61 -24.69 7.00
N LEU A 228 18.24 -24.86 5.83
CA LEU A 228 19.23 -25.95 5.62
C LEU A 228 20.48 -25.73 6.45
N SER A 229 21.11 -26.82 6.88
CA SER A 229 22.46 -26.78 7.44
C SER A 229 23.48 -26.32 6.39
N ASP A 230 24.60 -25.76 6.80
CA ASP A 230 25.66 -25.33 5.87
C ASP A 230 26.21 -26.49 5.03
N SER A 231 26.26 -27.70 5.60
CA SER A 231 26.66 -28.92 4.88
C SER A 231 25.67 -29.28 3.78
N ASP A 232 24.36 -29.14 4.05
CA ASP A 232 23.31 -29.41 3.08
C ASP A 232 23.24 -28.35 1.99
N LYS A 233 23.40 -27.05 2.35
CA LYS A 233 23.56 -25.96 1.39
C LYS A 233 24.69 -26.21 0.41
N LYS A 234 25.88 -26.55 0.92
CA LYS A 234 27.06 -26.89 0.09
C LYS A 234 26.80 -28.09 -0.82
N ARG A 235 26.14 -29.13 -0.31
CA ARG A 235 25.80 -30.32 -1.08
C ARG A 235 24.80 -29.98 -2.19
N LEU A 236 23.77 -29.21 -1.89
CA LEU A 236 22.76 -28.76 -2.85
C LEU A 236 23.41 -27.90 -3.96
N LEU A 237 24.19 -26.89 -3.60
CA LEU A 237 24.85 -25.99 -4.57
C LEU A 237 25.78 -26.76 -5.53
N ARG A 238 26.51 -27.78 -5.05
CA ARG A 238 27.35 -28.62 -5.91
C ARG A 238 26.59 -29.39 -6.98
N SER A 239 25.32 -29.68 -6.75
CA SER A 239 24.47 -30.34 -7.75
C SER A 239 24.06 -29.44 -8.90
N PHE A 240 24.17 -28.12 -8.74
CA PHE A 240 23.82 -27.10 -9.74
C PHE A 240 25.06 -26.43 -10.35
N ARG A 241 25.70 -27.12 -11.30
CA ARG A 241 26.99 -26.69 -11.92
C ARG A 241 26.98 -25.30 -12.56
N LYS A 242 25.81 -24.75 -12.88
CA LYS A 242 25.66 -23.43 -13.50
C LYS A 242 25.56 -22.31 -12.45
N ILE A 243 25.53 -22.65 -11.18
CA ILE A 243 25.39 -21.69 -10.06
C ILE A 243 26.78 -21.50 -9.45
N ASP A 244 27.28 -20.28 -9.57
CA ASP A 244 28.53 -19.83 -8.91
C ASP A 244 28.18 -18.99 -7.68
N TYR A 245 27.85 -19.70 -6.59
CA TYR A 245 27.41 -19.08 -5.34
C TYR A 245 28.04 -19.79 -4.14
N THR A 246 28.48 -19.00 -3.16
CA THR A 246 28.94 -19.48 -1.86
C THR A 246 27.99 -19.04 -0.76
N ILE A 247 27.92 -19.79 0.36
CA ILE A 247 26.98 -19.54 1.46
C ILE A 247 27.24 -18.24 2.22
N GLU A 248 28.42 -17.64 2.02
CA GLU A 248 28.81 -16.35 2.59
C GLU A 248 28.34 -15.15 1.74
N GLN A 249 27.85 -15.39 0.52
CA GLN A 249 27.34 -14.35 -0.36
C GLN A 249 25.88 -14.01 -0.04
N ASP A 250 25.44 -12.83 -0.50
CA ASP A 250 24.03 -12.42 -0.40
C ASP A 250 23.14 -13.40 -1.18
N LEU A 251 22.07 -13.86 -0.54
CA LEU A 251 21.09 -14.78 -1.12
C LEU A 251 20.45 -14.23 -2.41
N TYR A 252 20.44 -12.91 -2.57
CA TYR A 252 19.96 -12.27 -3.79
C TYR A 252 20.79 -12.68 -5.02
N ILE A 253 22.11 -12.87 -4.87
CA ILE A 253 23.00 -13.34 -5.95
C ILE A 253 22.59 -14.75 -6.39
N LEU A 254 22.30 -15.64 -5.45
CA LEU A 254 21.79 -16.99 -5.75
C LEU A 254 20.49 -16.92 -6.55
N LEU A 255 19.54 -16.11 -6.10
CA LEU A 255 18.23 -15.97 -6.78
C LEU A 255 18.38 -15.42 -8.19
N GLN A 256 19.24 -14.43 -8.42
CA GLN A 256 19.52 -13.93 -9.76
C GLN A 256 20.12 -15.01 -10.67
N GLN A 257 21.09 -15.79 -10.17
CA GLN A 257 21.69 -16.86 -10.96
C GLN A 257 20.71 -17.98 -11.28
N LEU A 258 19.85 -18.37 -10.34
CA LEU A 258 18.79 -19.34 -10.57
C LEU A 258 17.82 -18.86 -11.63
N ARG A 259 17.41 -17.61 -11.58
CA ARG A 259 16.49 -16.99 -12.54
C ARG A 259 17.09 -16.88 -13.94
N ASN A 260 18.32 -16.38 -14.05
CA ASN A 260 19.04 -16.24 -15.31
C ASN A 260 19.28 -17.59 -16.04
N ASN A 261 19.34 -18.68 -15.26
CA ASN A 261 19.53 -20.03 -15.79
C ASN A 261 18.22 -20.85 -15.88
N ASN A 262 17.06 -20.28 -15.54
CA ASN A 262 15.76 -20.96 -15.45
C ASN A 262 15.77 -22.20 -14.52
N LEU A 263 16.46 -22.12 -13.40
CA LEU A 263 16.67 -23.24 -12.48
C LEU A 263 15.87 -23.13 -11.19
N GLU A 264 15.01 -22.13 -11.02
CA GLU A 264 14.29 -21.88 -9.75
C GLU A 264 13.45 -23.10 -9.33
N MET A 265 12.69 -23.71 -10.23
CA MET A 265 11.86 -24.88 -9.92
C MET A 265 12.67 -26.14 -9.64
N ASP A 266 13.74 -26.37 -10.40
CA ASP A 266 14.63 -27.51 -10.19
C ASP A 266 15.34 -27.42 -8.83
N PHE A 267 15.78 -26.23 -8.48
CA PHE A 267 16.40 -25.92 -7.19
C PHE A 267 15.42 -26.13 -6.02
N LEU A 268 14.20 -25.62 -6.16
CA LEU A 268 13.14 -25.81 -5.16
C LEU A 268 12.80 -27.30 -4.99
N ASN A 269 12.69 -28.07 -6.08
CA ASN A 269 12.37 -29.49 -6.03
C ASN A 269 13.52 -30.31 -5.40
N ALA A 270 14.76 -29.90 -5.61
CA ALA A 270 15.91 -30.55 -4.98
C ALA A 270 15.94 -30.38 -3.44
N MET A 271 15.35 -29.29 -2.92
CA MET A 271 15.20 -29.05 -1.47
C MET A 271 14.00 -29.78 -0.84
N LYS A 272 13.13 -30.39 -1.62
CA LYS A 272 11.98 -31.19 -1.12
C LYS A 272 12.34 -32.65 -0.86
N LYS A 273 13.48 -33.11 -1.33
CA LYS A 273 14.03 -34.46 -1.12
C LYS A 273 14.93 -34.50 0.09
#